data_9bce500b26987bae88b2bdb733961ecd
#
_entry.id   9bce500b26987bae88b2bdb733961ecd
#
_cell.length_a   1.000
_cell.length_b   1.000
_cell.length_c   1.000
_cell.angle_alpha   90.00
_cell.angle_beta   90.00
_cell.angle_gamma   90.00
#
_symmetry.space_group_name_H-M   'P 1'
#
loop_
_entity.id
_entity.type
_entity.pdbx_description
1 polymer ?
#
loop_
_entity_poly.entity_id
_entity_poly.type
_entity_poly.pdbx_seq_one_letter_code
_entity_poly.pdbx_strand_id
1 'polypeptide(L)'
;MRQVRLHPMEQTDFLAIIRERGSGALDKKMGIEIIEASPQRLVGTMPVEGNTQPIGLLHGGANVVLAESLGSIGTQLHAGPTRRIVGVDINATHHKSATKGIVTAVATAVSLGKTMCCYDIVITNDEGQRTCTARITCLILAER
;
A
#
# COMPACT_ATOMS: atom_id res chain seq x y z
N MET A 1 11.86 -42.41 21.27
CA MET A 1 11.02 -41.30 20.71
C MET A 1 11.92 -40.34 19.93
N ARG A 2 11.83 -40.32 18.59
CA ARG A 2 12.56 -39.37 17.76
C ARG A 2 11.81 -38.03 17.83
N GLN A 3 12.47 -36.99 18.39
CA GLN A 3 11.99 -35.63 18.28
C GLN A 3 12.00 -35.23 16.80
N VAL A 4 10.83 -35.00 16.22
CA VAL A 4 10.68 -34.37 14.92
C VAL A 4 11.06 -32.91 15.12
N ARG A 5 12.22 -32.49 14.64
CA ARG A 5 12.58 -31.08 14.52
C ARG A 5 11.69 -30.49 13.42
N LEU A 6 10.68 -29.73 13.81
CA LEU A 6 9.97 -28.86 12.89
C LEU A 6 10.99 -27.79 12.44
N HIS A 7 11.37 -27.82 11.16
CA HIS A 7 12.07 -26.69 10.56
C HIS A 7 11.15 -25.46 10.66
N PRO A 8 11.65 -24.30 11.12
CA PRO A 8 10.88 -23.08 11.04
C PRO A 8 10.50 -22.88 9.57
N MET A 9 9.21 -22.72 9.28
CA MET A 9 8.76 -22.33 7.96
C MET A 9 9.48 -21.01 7.62
N GLU A 10 10.21 -20.98 6.52
CA GLU A 10 10.82 -19.75 6.02
C GLU A 10 9.72 -18.71 5.85
N GLN A 11 9.82 -17.65 6.63
CA GLN A 11 8.88 -16.55 6.55
C GLN A 11 9.09 -15.87 5.19
N THR A 12 8.05 -15.83 4.34
CA THR A 12 8.12 -15.21 3.02
C THR A 12 8.52 -13.75 3.15
N ASP A 13 9.62 -13.35 2.52
CA ASP A 13 10.06 -11.95 2.47
C ASP A 13 9.32 -11.21 1.35
N PHE A 14 8.13 -10.72 1.66
CA PHE A 14 7.31 -9.97 0.72
C PHE A 14 7.97 -8.66 0.26
N LEU A 15 8.75 -8.03 1.12
CA LEU A 15 9.44 -6.79 0.77
C LEU A 15 10.53 -7.04 -0.28
N ALA A 16 11.26 -8.15 -0.18
CA ALA A 16 12.22 -8.56 -1.21
C ALA A 16 11.54 -8.82 -2.56
N ILE A 17 10.37 -9.45 -2.56
CA ILE A 17 9.56 -9.68 -3.78
C ILE A 17 9.18 -8.35 -4.43
N ILE A 18 8.74 -7.38 -3.65
CA ILE A 18 8.38 -6.05 -4.16
C ILE A 18 9.60 -5.34 -4.74
N ARG A 19 10.74 -5.39 -4.07
CA ARG A 19 11.98 -4.76 -4.54
C ARG A 19 12.49 -5.37 -5.85
N GLU A 20 12.42 -6.67 -5.98
CA GLU A 20 12.80 -7.38 -7.21
C GLU A 20 11.88 -7.02 -8.39
N ARG A 21 10.57 -6.96 -8.14
CA ARG A 21 9.56 -6.60 -9.15
C ARG A 21 9.66 -5.14 -9.58
N GLY A 22 10.12 -4.26 -8.68
CA GLY A 22 10.23 -2.82 -8.88
C GLY A 22 8.90 -2.08 -8.74
N SER A 23 9.00 -0.78 -8.61
CA SER A 23 7.83 0.13 -8.53
C SER A 23 7.37 0.53 -9.93
N GLY A 24 6.10 0.85 -10.07
CA GLY A 24 5.56 1.47 -11.28
C GLY A 24 6.15 2.88 -11.52
N ALA A 25 6.02 3.37 -12.75
CA ALA A 25 6.58 4.68 -13.14
C ALA A 25 5.98 5.84 -12.32
N LEU A 26 4.69 5.75 -11.98
CA LEU A 26 4.02 6.79 -11.18
C LEU A 26 4.56 6.81 -9.75
N ASP A 27 4.68 5.66 -9.10
CA ASP A 27 5.22 5.57 -7.75
C ASP A 27 6.65 6.14 -7.68
N LYS A 28 7.48 5.85 -8.68
CA LYS A 28 8.83 6.40 -8.79
C LYS A 28 8.84 7.92 -8.91
N LYS A 29 7.97 8.48 -9.76
CA LYS A 29 7.85 9.94 -9.92
C LYS A 29 7.42 10.63 -8.64
N MET A 30 6.56 10.00 -7.85
CA MET A 30 6.04 10.56 -6.61
C MET A 30 6.92 10.27 -5.40
N GLY A 31 7.95 9.44 -5.55
CA GLY A 31 8.86 9.06 -4.46
C GLY A 31 8.23 8.12 -3.45
N ILE A 32 7.26 7.31 -3.87
CA ILE A 32 6.60 6.32 -3.01
C ILE A 32 7.56 5.16 -2.75
N GLU A 33 7.76 4.83 -1.48
CA GLU A 33 8.56 3.69 -1.03
C GLU A 33 7.72 2.77 -0.14
N ILE A 34 7.80 1.47 -0.36
CA ILE A 34 7.20 0.46 0.50
C ILE A 34 8.25 0.01 1.51
N ILE A 35 7.96 0.17 2.79
CA ILE A 35 8.90 -0.12 3.89
C ILE A 35 8.52 -1.35 4.72
N GLU A 36 7.25 -1.76 4.71
CA GLU A 36 6.78 -3.03 5.25
C GLU A 36 5.75 -3.63 4.30
N ALA A 37 5.75 -4.96 4.14
CA ALA A 37 4.80 -5.63 3.28
C ALA A 37 4.44 -7.03 3.75
N SER A 38 3.14 -7.26 3.79
CA SER A 38 2.48 -8.57 3.82
C SER A 38 1.09 -8.42 3.21
N PRO A 39 0.40 -9.51 2.85
CA PRO A 39 -0.99 -9.40 2.40
C PRO A 39 -1.92 -8.71 3.41
N GLN A 40 -1.63 -8.85 4.71
CA GLN A 40 -2.47 -8.30 5.79
C GLN A 40 -2.18 -6.84 6.10
N ARG A 41 -0.92 -6.40 5.90
CA ARG A 41 -0.48 -5.07 6.30
C ARG A 41 0.67 -4.58 5.44
N LEU A 42 0.57 -3.35 4.95
CA LEU A 42 1.64 -2.66 4.24
C LEU A 42 1.86 -1.28 4.85
N VAL A 43 3.11 -0.83 4.81
CA VAL A 43 3.48 0.54 5.15
C VAL A 43 4.26 1.13 3.99
N GLY A 44 3.85 2.31 3.56
CA GLY A 44 4.54 3.07 2.52
C GLY A 44 4.68 4.52 2.90
N THR A 45 5.67 5.17 2.31
CA THR A 45 5.97 6.58 2.52
C THR A 45 5.97 7.34 1.20
N MET A 46 5.73 8.65 1.29
CA MET A 46 5.77 9.54 0.13
C MET A 46 6.20 10.94 0.59
N PRO A 47 7.15 11.60 -0.11
CA PRO A 47 7.51 12.97 0.21
C PRO A 47 6.37 13.94 -0.15
N VAL A 48 6.22 14.99 0.64
CA VAL A 48 5.32 16.11 0.31
C VAL A 48 5.92 16.93 -0.83
N GLU A 49 7.23 17.21 -0.77
CA GLU A 49 7.94 17.93 -1.83
C GLU A 49 7.81 17.22 -3.17
N GLY A 50 7.46 17.95 -4.21
CA GLY A 50 7.22 17.43 -5.55
C GLY A 50 5.80 16.88 -5.78
N ASN A 51 5.00 16.77 -4.73
CA ASN A 51 3.63 16.24 -4.78
C ASN A 51 2.57 17.23 -4.30
N THR A 52 2.88 18.52 -4.38
CA THR A 52 2.03 19.60 -3.87
C THR A 52 1.07 20.13 -4.90
N GLN A 53 -0.04 20.69 -4.42
CA GLN A 53 -0.95 21.51 -5.19
C GLN A 53 -0.46 22.99 -5.21
N PRO A 54 -1.09 23.94 -5.97
CA PRO A 54 -0.52 25.27 -6.22
C PRO A 54 -0.24 26.14 -4.99
N ILE A 55 -0.87 25.90 -3.84
CA ILE A 55 -0.62 26.66 -2.60
C ILE A 55 0.34 25.97 -1.63
N GLY A 56 1.09 24.96 -2.10
CA GLY A 56 2.17 24.33 -1.33
C GLY A 56 1.74 23.23 -0.37
N LEU A 57 0.48 22.83 -0.36
CA LEU A 57 0.00 21.68 0.42
C LEU A 57 0.16 20.39 -0.39
N LEU A 58 0.33 19.27 0.29
CA LEU A 58 0.28 17.96 -0.38
C LEU A 58 -1.04 17.84 -1.16
N HIS A 59 -0.94 17.48 -2.44
CA HIS A 59 -2.12 17.29 -3.28
C HIS A 59 -2.96 16.13 -2.75
N GLY A 60 -4.28 16.32 -2.59
CA GLY A 60 -5.17 15.26 -2.11
C GLY A 60 -5.12 14.01 -2.98
N GLY A 61 -5.02 14.17 -4.31
CA GLY A 61 -4.82 13.06 -5.23
C GLY A 61 -3.52 12.27 -5.00
N ALA A 62 -2.47 12.91 -4.48
CA ALA A 62 -1.24 12.21 -4.12
C ALA A 62 -1.45 11.22 -2.97
N ASN A 63 -2.24 11.59 -1.95
CA ASN A 63 -2.67 10.66 -0.90
C ASN A 63 -3.44 9.46 -1.49
N VAL A 64 -4.31 9.71 -2.47
CA VAL A 64 -5.08 8.65 -3.14
C VAL A 64 -4.16 7.71 -3.91
N VAL A 65 -3.16 8.21 -4.63
CA VAL A 65 -2.17 7.36 -5.32
C VAL A 65 -1.41 6.48 -4.32
N LEU A 66 -0.95 7.04 -3.21
CA LEU A 66 -0.26 6.27 -2.17
C LEU A 66 -1.15 5.16 -1.61
N ALA A 67 -2.41 5.46 -1.31
CA ALA A 67 -3.38 4.48 -0.82
C ALA A 67 -3.69 3.39 -1.87
N GLU A 68 -3.86 3.77 -3.13
CA GLU A 68 -4.08 2.88 -4.26
C GLU A 68 -2.92 1.90 -4.44
N SER A 69 -1.69 2.40 -4.41
CA SER A 69 -0.48 1.58 -4.55
C SER A 69 -0.37 0.53 -3.45
N LEU A 70 -0.60 0.91 -2.19
CA LEU A 70 -0.55 -0.02 -1.07
C LEU A 70 -1.60 -1.13 -1.16
N GLY A 71 -2.86 -0.77 -1.42
CA GLY A 71 -3.93 -1.76 -1.52
C GLY A 71 -3.76 -2.70 -2.71
N SER A 72 -3.30 -2.18 -3.84
CA SER A 72 -3.01 -2.97 -5.05
C SER A 72 -1.86 -3.95 -4.81
N ILE A 73 -0.77 -3.50 -4.19
CA ILE A 73 0.37 -4.36 -3.84
C ILE A 73 -0.08 -5.45 -2.86
N GLY A 74 -0.81 -5.10 -1.81
CA GLY A 74 -1.33 -6.06 -0.84
C GLY A 74 -2.22 -7.13 -1.49
N THR A 75 -3.10 -6.72 -2.38
CA THR A 75 -3.96 -7.64 -3.16
C THR A 75 -3.12 -8.55 -4.05
N GLN A 76 -2.07 -8.02 -4.71
CA GLN A 76 -1.17 -8.82 -5.53
C GLN A 76 -0.40 -9.86 -4.71
N LEU A 77 0.07 -9.48 -3.52
CA LEU A 77 0.76 -10.42 -2.61
C LEU A 77 -0.17 -11.54 -2.14
N HIS A 78 -1.44 -11.22 -1.88
CA HIS A 78 -2.47 -12.21 -1.52
C HIS A 78 -2.82 -13.12 -2.69
N ALA A 79 -3.01 -12.57 -3.88
CA ALA A 79 -3.42 -13.32 -5.07
C ALA A 79 -2.31 -14.24 -5.61
N GLY A 80 -1.05 -13.90 -5.36
CA GLY A 80 0.10 -14.61 -5.89
C GLY A 80 0.62 -14.05 -7.23
N PRO A 81 1.78 -14.55 -7.70
CA PRO A 81 2.52 -13.92 -8.80
C PRO A 81 1.88 -14.10 -10.18
N THR A 82 1.03 -15.10 -10.35
CA THR A 82 0.43 -15.44 -11.66
C THR A 82 -0.90 -14.73 -11.92
N ARG A 83 -1.50 -14.15 -10.89
CA ARG A 83 -2.79 -13.47 -11.00
C ARG A 83 -2.59 -11.98 -11.32
N ARG A 84 -3.52 -11.43 -12.06
CA ARG A 84 -3.59 -9.97 -12.30
C ARG A 84 -4.64 -9.37 -11.39
N ILE A 85 -4.38 -8.17 -10.91
CA ILE A 85 -5.31 -7.44 -10.05
C ILE A 85 -5.60 -6.06 -10.65
N VAL A 86 -6.76 -5.54 -10.36
CA VAL A 86 -7.16 -4.16 -10.70
C VAL A 86 -7.89 -3.52 -9.54
N GLY A 87 -7.67 -2.24 -9.30
CA GLY A 87 -8.49 -1.44 -8.40
C GLY A 87 -9.86 -1.17 -9.05
N VAL A 88 -10.93 -1.27 -8.27
CA VAL A 88 -12.30 -1.01 -8.76
C VAL A 88 -13.01 0.11 -8.03
N ASP A 89 -12.60 0.42 -6.82
CA ASP A 89 -13.16 1.52 -6.03
C ASP A 89 -12.11 2.03 -5.06
N ILE A 90 -12.00 3.34 -4.96
CA ILE A 90 -11.22 4.00 -3.92
C ILE A 90 -11.92 5.27 -3.47
N ASN A 91 -11.95 5.49 -2.16
CA ASN A 91 -12.41 6.75 -1.59
C ASN A 91 -11.43 7.23 -0.54
N ALA A 92 -11.38 8.53 -0.34
CA ALA A 92 -10.51 9.16 0.64
C ALA A 92 -11.18 10.39 1.25
N THR A 93 -10.92 10.58 2.54
CA THR A 93 -11.27 11.79 3.27
C THR A 93 -9.99 12.44 3.78
N HIS A 94 -9.76 13.69 3.40
CA HIS A 94 -8.63 14.48 3.86
C HIS A 94 -9.02 15.25 5.11
N HIS A 95 -8.28 15.00 6.22
CA HIS A 95 -8.59 15.60 7.53
C HIS A 95 -7.70 16.79 7.84
N LYS A 96 -6.44 16.74 7.39
CA LYS A 96 -5.43 17.74 7.69
C LYS A 96 -4.45 17.85 6.54
N SER A 97 -4.00 19.06 6.27
CA SER A 97 -2.97 19.31 5.25
C SER A 97 -1.58 18.89 5.73
N ALA A 98 -0.81 18.28 4.85
CA ALA A 98 0.64 18.12 5.02
C ALA A 98 1.34 19.17 4.15
N THR A 99 2.32 19.90 4.74
CA THR A 99 3.01 21.02 4.08
C THR A 99 4.47 20.76 3.81
N LYS A 100 5.06 19.76 4.48
CA LYS A 100 6.49 19.42 4.40
C LYS A 100 6.72 17.99 4.88
N GLY A 101 7.93 17.51 4.65
CA GLY A 101 8.39 16.23 5.16
C GLY A 101 7.80 15.05 4.40
N ILE A 102 7.48 14.01 5.12
CA ILE A 102 7.04 12.73 4.57
C ILE A 102 5.68 12.37 5.18
N VAL A 103 4.78 11.86 4.36
CA VAL A 103 3.57 11.17 4.85
C VAL A 103 3.80 9.67 4.84
N THR A 104 3.25 9.01 5.85
CA THR A 104 3.31 7.56 6.03
C THR A 104 1.90 6.97 5.97
N ALA A 105 1.70 6.03 5.08
CA ALA A 105 0.45 5.29 4.93
C ALA A 105 0.58 3.88 5.50
N VAL A 106 -0.42 3.47 6.25
CA VAL A 106 -0.59 2.10 6.73
C VAL A 106 -1.86 1.53 6.14
N ALA A 107 -1.72 0.49 5.33
CA ALA A 107 -2.83 -0.27 4.78
C ALA A 107 -3.06 -1.53 5.60
N THR A 108 -4.28 -1.76 6.03
CA THR A 108 -4.69 -2.94 6.79
C THR A 108 -5.80 -3.65 6.04
N ALA A 109 -5.66 -4.95 5.82
CA ALA A 109 -6.68 -5.74 5.15
C ALA A 109 -7.98 -5.77 5.97
N VAL A 110 -9.08 -5.41 5.32
CA VAL A 110 -10.45 -5.61 5.84
C VAL A 110 -10.94 -6.99 5.46
N SER A 111 -10.69 -7.38 4.21
CA SER A 111 -11.00 -8.72 3.71
C SER A 111 -10.05 -9.14 2.60
N LEU A 112 -9.64 -10.40 2.62
CA LEU A 112 -8.79 -11.03 1.62
C LEU A 112 -9.55 -12.24 1.02
N GLY A 113 -10.28 -11.98 -0.06
CA GLY A 113 -11.11 -12.98 -0.73
C GLY A 113 -10.42 -13.66 -1.91
N LYS A 114 -11.11 -14.58 -2.55
CA LYS A 114 -10.64 -15.26 -3.77
C LYS A 114 -10.71 -14.38 -5.01
N THR A 115 -11.66 -13.45 -5.04
CA THR A 115 -11.94 -12.59 -6.19
C THR A 115 -11.82 -11.11 -5.87
N MET A 116 -11.89 -10.74 -4.60
CA MET A 116 -11.90 -9.34 -4.17
C MET A 116 -11.18 -9.17 -2.83
N CYS A 117 -10.41 -8.09 -2.72
CA CYS A 117 -9.77 -7.67 -1.48
C CYS A 117 -10.16 -6.22 -1.16
N CYS A 118 -10.21 -5.91 0.12
CA CYS A 118 -10.50 -4.57 0.60
C CYS A 118 -9.49 -4.19 1.68
N TYR A 119 -9.00 -2.95 1.63
CA TYR A 119 -8.08 -2.38 2.62
C TYR A 119 -8.58 -1.06 3.14
N ASP A 120 -8.42 -0.85 4.44
CA ASP A 120 -8.46 0.47 5.06
C ASP A 120 -7.05 1.06 5.13
N ILE A 121 -6.91 2.33 4.79
CA ILE A 121 -5.62 3.02 4.78
C ILE A 121 -5.71 4.27 5.65
N VAL A 122 -4.73 4.44 6.54
CA VAL A 122 -4.54 5.64 7.36
C VAL A 122 -3.23 6.29 6.95
N ILE A 123 -3.27 7.58 6.63
CA ILE A 123 -2.08 8.36 6.28
C ILE A 123 -1.84 9.40 7.38
N THR A 124 -0.60 9.48 7.83
CA THR A 124 -0.14 10.42 8.87
C THR A 124 1.01 11.27 8.37
N ASN A 125 1.18 12.48 8.92
CA ASN A 125 2.35 13.32 8.70
C ASN A 125 3.51 12.95 9.65
N ASP A 126 4.64 13.68 9.56
CA ASP A 126 5.81 13.46 10.41
C ASP A 126 5.55 13.69 11.91
N GLU A 127 4.49 14.40 12.26
CA GLU A 127 4.08 14.62 13.65
C GLU A 127 3.12 13.53 14.17
N GLY A 128 2.84 12.50 13.34
CA GLY A 128 1.93 11.42 13.68
C GLY A 128 0.44 11.79 13.61
N GLN A 129 0.12 12.96 13.06
CA GLN A 129 -1.26 13.40 12.92
C GLN A 129 -1.89 12.77 11.68
N ARG A 130 -3.11 12.27 11.80
CA ARG A 130 -3.86 11.72 10.68
C ARG A 130 -4.19 12.83 9.68
N THR A 131 -3.73 12.66 8.44
CA THR A 131 -3.99 13.58 7.34
C THR A 131 -5.04 13.07 6.38
N CYS A 132 -5.17 11.74 6.25
CA CYS A 132 -6.13 11.13 5.33
C CYS A 132 -6.57 9.76 5.84
N THR A 133 -7.81 9.41 5.57
CA THR A 133 -8.38 8.07 5.70
C THR A 133 -8.88 7.65 4.34
N ALA A 134 -8.50 6.46 3.87
CA ALA A 134 -8.92 5.93 2.59
C ALA A 134 -9.37 4.47 2.71
N ARG A 135 -10.10 4.01 1.72
CA ARG A 135 -10.47 2.62 1.54
C ARG A 135 -10.37 2.26 0.07
N ILE A 136 -9.76 1.12 -0.23
CA ILE A 136 -9.69 0.60 -1.60
C ILE A 136 -10.27 -0.80 -1.67
N THR A 137 -10.95 -1.08 -2.78
CA THR A 137 -11.38 -2.41 -3.18
C THR A 137 -10.67 -2.79 -4.49
N CYS A 138 -10.05 -3.96 -4.50
CA CYS A 138 -9.37 -4.51 -5.67
C CYS A 138 -10.02 -5.83 -6.10
N LEU A 139 -10.03 -6.07 -7.40
CA LEU A 139 -10.53 -7.30 -8.01
C LEU A 139 -9.33 -8.16 -8.46
N ILE A 140 -9.40 -9.44 -8.14
CA ILE A 140 -8.45 -10.46 -8.62
C ILE A 140 -9.06 -11.08 -9.88
N LEU A 141 -8.40 -10.84 -11.02
CA LEU A 141 -8.88 -11.32 -12.31
C LEU A 141 -8.70 -12.84 -12.46
N ALA A 142 -9.60 -13.45 -13.23
CA ALA A 142 -9.46 -14.86 -13.59
C ALA A 142 -8.15 -15.10 -14.36
N GLU A 143 -7.58 -16.29 -14.21
CA GLU A 143 -6.49 -16.76 -15.08
C GLU A 143 -7.03 -16.90 -16.51
N ARG A 144 -6.18 -16.48 -17.49
CA ARG A 144 -6.50 -16.68 -18.91
C ARG A 144 -5.97 -18.00 -19.39
#